data_793ebbfd4506366ae49bc38072a127fa
#
_entry.id   793ebbfd4506366ae49bc38072a127fa
#
_cell.length_a   1.000
_cell.length_b   1.000
_cell.length_c   1.000
_cell.angle_alpha   90.00
_cell.angle_beta   90.00
_cell.angle_gamma   90.00
#
_symmetry.space_group_name_H-M   'P 1'
#
loop_
_entity.id
_entity.type
_entity.pdbx_description
1 polymer ?
#
loop_
_entity_poly.entity_id
_entity_poly.type
_entity_poly.pdbx_seq_one_letter_code
_entity_poly.pdbx_strand_id
1 'polypeptide(L)'
;MTTSFGIVIIGDEILSGKRADKHLPKFIELLGARGLQLSFADYVGDDPDRITATLARAVEGARRSGDVVFSCGGIGATPDDHTRQCAAKALGVELELHPEAKVLITERMKDTAKEQGVPFDPDRHDNIHRLNMGVFPVGAEIITNPYNKIPGFSCASVAGGSLRGPAVHFVPGFPVMAWPMIDWVLDTYCAHLA
;
A
#
# COMPACT_ATOMS: atom_id res chain seq x y z
N MET A 1 -23.45 -11.62 3.51
CA MET A 1 -23.06 -10.70 2.42
C MET A 1 -21.74 -11.17 1.84
N THR A 2 -21.63 -11.17 0.52
CA THR A 2 -20.37 -11.52 -0.16
C THR A 2 -19.43 -10.33 -0.07
N THR A 3 -18.18 -10.55 0.34
CA THR A 3 -17.15 -9.52 0.39
C THR A 3 -16.85 -8.99 -1.00
N SER A 4 -16.86 -7.68 -1.17
CA SER A 4 -16.46 -7.02 -2.41
C SER A 4 -14.99 -6.63 -2.37
N PHE A 5 -14.29 -6.82 -3.48
CA PHE A 5 -12.89 -6.41 -3.63
C PHE A 5 -12.81 -5.22 -4.58
N GLY A 6 -12.01 -4.24 -4.22
CA GLY A 6 -11.74 -3.07 -5.04
C GLY A 6 -10.26 -2.81 -5.20
N ILE A 7 -9.91 -2.07 -6.25
CA ILE A 7 -8.54 -1.61 -6.47
C ILE A 7 -8.54 -0.12 -6.79
N VAL A 8 -7.61 0.60 -6.19
CA VAL A 8 -7.29 2.00 -6.49
C VAL A 8 -5.89 2.05 -7.08
N ILE A 9 -5.75 2.61 -8.25
CA ILE A 9 -4.48 2.73 -8.97
C ILE A 9 -4.10 4.19 -9.05
N ILE A 10 -2.98 4.54 -8.41
CA ILE A 10 -2.53 5.92 -8.22
C ILE A 10 -1.27 6.18 -9.04
N GLY A 11 -1.29 7.18 -9.89
CA GLY A 11 -0.13 7.61 -10.67
C GLY A 11 -0.51 8.42 -11.90
N ASP A 12 0.09 9.58 -12.07
CA ASP A 12 -0.06 10.42 -13.27
C ASP A 12 0.42 9.70 -14.53
N GLU A 13 1.45 8.88 -14.42
CA GLU A 13 2.02 8.14 -15.54
C GLU A 13 1.04 7.14 -16.16
N ILE A 14 0.11 6.63 -15.39
CA ILE A 14 -0.94 5.73 -15.88
C ILE A 14 -2.00 6.53 -16.64
N LEU A 15 -2.46 7.64 -16.06
CA LEU A 15 -3.51 8.47 -16.67
C LEU A 15 -3.03 9.21 -17.93
N SER A 16 -1.76 9.56 -17.99
CA SER A 16 -1.16 10.18 -19.17
C SER A 16 -0.85 9.20 -20.31
N GLY A 17 -0.94 7.90 -20.03
CA GLY A 17 -0.55 6.86 -20.99
C GLY A 17 0.95 6.64 -21.12
N LYS A 18 1.76 7.32 -20.30
CA LYS A 18 3.22 7.14 -20.27
C LYS A 18 3.61 5.73 -19.84
N ARG A 19 2.79 5.11 -18.99
CA ARG A 19 2.91 3.72 -18.58
C ARG A 19 1.54 3.05 -18.69
N ALA A 20 1.48 1.86 -19.27
CA ALA A 20 0.26 1.05 -19.26
C ALA A 20 0.07 0.42 -17.88
N ASP A 21 -1.17 0.47 -17.37
CA ASP A 21 -1.49 -0.23 -16.13
C ASP A 21 -1.42 -1.74 -16.30
N LYS A 22 -0.68 -2.40 -15.42
CA LYS A 22 -0.57 -3.86 -15.35
C LYS A 22 -1.21 -4.42 -14.07
N HIS A 23 -1.62 -3.56 -13.14
CA HIS A 23 -2.18 -3.99 -11.87
C HIS A 23 -3.59 -4.55 -12.01
N LEU A 24 -4.47 -3.89 -12.76
CA LEU A 24 -5.85 -4.34 -12.91
C LEU A 24 -5.95 -5.77 -13.46
N PRO A 25 -5.31 -6.12 -14.61
CA PRO A 25 -5.35 -7.47 -15.11
C PRO A 25 -4.78 -8.50 -14.14
N LYS A 26 -3.66 -8.17 -13.48
CA LYS A 26 -3.03 -9.07 -12.52
C LYS A 26 -3.89 -9.28 -11.27
N PHE A 27 -4.51 -8.23 -10.77
CA PHE A 27 -5.40 -8.34 -9.61
C PHE A 27 -6.63 -9.20 -9.91
N ILE A 28 -7.21 -9.06 -11.10
CA ILE A 28 -8.30 -9.93 -11.58
C ILE A 28 -7.84 -11.40 -11.60
N GLU A 29 -6.64 -11.66 -12.10
CA GLU A 29 -6.04 -13.01 -12.13
C GLU A 29 -5.87 -13.57 -10.71
N LEU A 30 -5.28 -12.78 -9.79
CA LEU A 30 -5.03 -13.21 -8.42
C LEU A 30 -6.31 -13.51 -7.63
N LEU A 31 -7.34 -12.68 -7.82
CA LEU A 31 -8.67 -12.92 -7.23
C LEU A 31 -9.34 -14.13 -7.84
N GLY A 32 -9.32 -14.26 -9.18
CA GLY A 32 -9.93 -15.37 -9.90
C GLY A 32 -9.35 -16.72 -9.52
N ALA A 33 -8.02 -16.78 -9.30
CA ALA A 33 -7.35 -18.01 -8.85
C ALA A 33 -7.83 -18.47 -7.46
N ARG A 34 -8.48 -17.59 -6.70
CA ARG A 34 -9.02 -17.86 -5.36
C ARG A 34 -10.55 -17.94 -5.34
N GLY A 35 -11.20 -17.90 -6.50
CA GLY A 35 -12.66 -17.87 -6.59
C GLY A 35 -13.29 -16.56 -6.14
N LEU A 36 -12.48 -15.50 -6.07
CA LEU A 36 -12.91 -14.16 -5.66
C LEU A 36 -13.10 -13.26 -6.88
N GLN A 37 -13.85 -12.17 -6.72
CA GLN A 37 -14.21 -11.28 -7.81
C GLN A 37 -13.94 -9.81 -7.46
N LEU A 38 -13.40 -9.07 -8.44
CA LEU A 38 -13.24 -7.64 -8.36
C LEU A 38 -14.59 -6.96 -8.63
N SER A 39 -14.96 -6.00 -7.79
CA SER A 39 -16.22 -5.26 -7.89
C SER A 39 -16.06 -3.86 -8.46
N PHE A 40 -14.91 -3.22 -8.24
CA PHE A 40 -14.64 -1.88 -8.77
C PHE A 40 -13.14 -1.61 -8.90
N ALA A 41 -12.83 -0.64 -9.77
CA ALA A 41 -11.48 -0.11 -9.94
C ALA A 41 -11.57 1.40 -10.11
N ASP A 42 -10.73 2.14 -9.38
CA ASP A 42 -10.58 3.58 -9.49
C ASP A 42 -9.16 3.93 -9.93
N TYR A 43 -9.04 4.85 -10.86
CA TYR A 43 -7.78 5.42 -11.31
C TYR A 43 -7.71 6.88 -10.89
N VAL A 44 -6.61 7.29 -10.26
CA VAL A 44 -6.43 8.66 -9.79
C VAL A 44 -4.98 9.11 -10.01
N GLY A 45 -4.78 10.37 -10.38
CA GLY A 45 -3.45 10.97 -10.51
C GLY A 45 -2.84 11.33 -9.15
N ASP A 46 -1.65 11.94 -9.17
CA ASP A 46 -0.87 12.29 -7.98
C ASP A 46 -1.31 13.62 -7.33
N ASP A 47 -2.60 13.87 -7.32
CA ASP A 47 -3.24 15.03 -6.66
C ASP A 47 -3.68 14.63 -5.26
N PRO A 48 -3.12 15.22 -4.19
CA PRO A 48 -3.45 14.86 -2.81
C PRO A 48 -4.93 14.92 -2.47
N ASP A 49 -5.64 15.95 -2.94
CA ASP A 49 -7.07 16.10 -2.63
C ASP A 49 -7.90 15.02 -3.29
N ARG A 50 -7.59 14.66 -4.54
CA ARG A 50 -8.28 13.57 -5.26
C ARG A 50 -7.97 12.21 -4.67
N ILE A 51 -6.72 11.97 -4.29
CA ILE A 51 -6.31 10.72 -3.62
C ILE A 51 -7.06 10.58 -2.29
N THR A 52 -7.08 11.63 -1.48
CA THR A 52 -7.79 11.63 -0.20
C THR A 52 -9.28 11.35 -0.39
N ALA A 53 -9.93 11.99 -1.35
CA ALA A 53 -11.35 11.76 -1.63
C ALA A 53 -11.61 10.31 -2.10
N THR A 54 -10.75 9.77 -2.95
CA THR A 54 -10.86 8.40 -3.44
C THR A 54 -10.67 7.39 -2.30
N LEU A 55 -9.66 7.59 -1.46
CA LEU A 55 -9.42 6.73 -0.30
C LEU A 55 -10.52 6.85 0.76
N ALA A 56 -11.07 8.04 0.97
CA ALA A 56 -12.21 8.23 1.88
C ALA A 56 -13.44 7.44 1.41
N ARG A 57 -13.74 7.42 0.11
CA ARG A 57 -14.80 6.56 -0.45
C ARG A 57 -14.50 5.08 -0.25
N ALA A 58 -13.25 4.67 -0.44
CA ALA A 58 -12.84 3.27 -0.23
C ALA A 58 -13.00 2.85 1.23
N VAL A 59 -12.58 3.68 2.17
CA VAL A 59 -12.73 3.44 3.61
C VAL A 59 -14.21 3.37 4.00
N GLU A 60 -15.04 4.28 3.49
CA GLU A 60 -16.47 4.29 3.77
C GLU A 60 -17.17 3.06 3.18
N GLY A 61 -16.81 2.66 1.97
CA GLY A 61 -17.30 1.41 1.35
C GLY A 61 -16.92 0.18 2.17
N ALA A 62 -15.69 0.14 2.68
CA ALA A 62 -15.25 -0.91 3.58
C ALA A 62 -16.07 -0.95 4.88
N ARG A 63 -16.34 0.21 5.48
CA ARG A 63 -17.15 0.30 6.71
C ARG A 63 -18.59 -0.13 6.52
N ARG A 64 -19.21 0.27 5.40
CA ARG A 64 -20.64 0.03 5.14
C ARG A 64 -20.93 -1.33 4.53
N SER A 65 -20.11 -1.74 3.57
CA SER A 65 -20.37 -2.90 2.71
C SER A 65 -19.43 -4.07 2.96
N GLY A 66 -18.44 -3.90 3.83
CA GLY A 66 -17.46 -4.95 4.12
C GLY A 66 -16.40 -5.10 3.05
N ASP A 67 -16.11 -4.06 2.27
CA ASP A 67 -15.15 -4.12 1.16
C ASP A 67 -13.72 -4.33 1.64
N VAL A 68 -12.95 -5.05 0.82
CA VAL A 68 -11.49 -5.13 0.93
C VAL A 68 -10.90 -4.42 -0.28
N VAL A 69 -10.12 -3.37 -0.04
CA VAL A 69 -9.59 -2.51 -1.09
C VAL A 69 -8.07 -2.55 -1.11
N PHE A 70 -7.49 -2.66 -2.31
CA PHE A 70 -6.05 -2.56 -2.52
C PHE A 70 -5.74 -1.24 -3.21
N SER A 71 -4.77 -0.51 -2.67
CA SER A 71 -4.28 0.75 -3.24
C SER A 71 -2.86 0.54 -3.75
N CYS A 72 -2.62 0.80 -5.03
CA CYS A 72 -1.33 0.62 -5.69
C CYS A 72 -0.74 1.98 -6.07
N GLY A 73 0.44 2.29 -5.54
CA GLY A 73 1.19 3.50 -5.89
C GLY A 73 1.18 4.60 -4.82
N GLY A 74 2.06 5.55 -5.00
CA GLY A 74 2.16 6.75 -4.16
C GLY A 74 2.74 6.55 -2.76
N ILE A 75 3.43 5.44 -2.50
CA ILE A 75 4.06 5.16 -1.19
C ILE A 75 5.59 5.12 -1.23
N GLY A 76 6.20 5.62 -2.30
CA GLY A 76 7.65 5.75 -2.40
C GLY A 76 8.20 6.95 -1.63
N ALA A 77 9.44 7.34 -1.96
CA ALA A 77 10.18 8.39 -1.26
C ALA A 77 10.25 9.72 -2.03
N THR A 78 9.53 9.86 -3.13
CA THR A 78 9.56 11.08 -3.93
C THR A 78 8.53 12.11 -3.45
N PRO A 79 8.69 13.41 -3.80
CA PRO A 79 7.72 14.45 -3.43
C PRO A 79 6.30 14.21 -3.97
N ASP A 80 6.17 13.42 -5.05
CA ASP A 80 4.88 13.08 -5.65
C ASP A 80 4.16 11.91 -4.94
N ASP A 81 4.79 11.30 -3.96
CA ASP A 81 4.22 10.19 -3.18
C ASP A 81 3.39 10.74 -2.01
N HIS A 82 2.08 10.83 -2.21
CA HIS A 82 1.14 11.44 -1.25
C HIS A 82 0.26 10.43 -0.52
N THR A 83 0.29 9.15 -0.90
CA THR A 83 -0.71 8.17 -0.46
C THR A 83 -0.73 7.96 1.05
N ARG A 84 0.43 7.92 1.73
CA ARG A 84 0.48 7.74 3.20
C ARG A 84 -0.28 8.84 3.94
N GLN A 85 -0.02 10.10 3.57
CA GLN A 85 -0.65 11.27 4.15
C GLN A 85 -2.15 11.30 3.86
N CYS A 86 -2.53 10.99 2.62
CA CYS A 86 -3.92 10.94 2.19
C CYS A 86 -4.69 9.80 2.88
N ALA A 87 -4.05 8.65 3.09
CA ALA A 87 -4.63 7.53 3.83
C ALA A 87 -4.93 7.91 5.28
N ALA A 88 -4.00 8.57 5.96
CA ALA A 88 -4.21 9.04 7.32
C ALA A 88 -5.39 10.01 7.42
N LYS A 89 -5.51 10.96 6.49
CA LYS A 89 -6.65 11.87 6.41
C LYS A 89 -7.95 11.14 6.18
N ALA A 90 -7.97 10.20 5.24
CA ALA A 90 -9.16 9.41 4.91
C ALA A 90 -9.64 8.56 6.11
N LEU A 91 -8.71 8.05 6.91
CA LEU A 91 -8.99 7.27 8.11
C LEU A 91 -9.27 8.13 9.35
N GLY A 92 -8.93 9.41 9.33
CA GLY A 92 -9.06 10.31 10.48
C GLY A 92 -8.08 10.01 11.60
N VAL A 93 -6.87 9.59 11.27
CA VAL A 93 -5.81 9.25 12.23
C VAL A 93 -4.52 10.03 11.94
N GLU A 94 -3.61 10.06 12.93
CA GLU A 94 -2.29 10.65 12.79
C GLU A 94 -1.34 9.71 12.03
N LEU A 95 -0.19 10.25 11.64
CA LEU A 95 0.92 9.50 11.06
C LEU A 95 2.00 9.28 12.12
N GLU A 96 2.65 8.12 12.09
CA GLU A 96 3.82 7.84 12.93
C GLU A 96 4.81 6.94 12.19
N LEU A 97 6.09 7.04 12.52
CA LEU A 97 7.10 6.11 12.03
C LEU A 97 6.85 4.75 12.68
N HIS A 98 6.46 3.76 11.84
CA HIS A 98 6.16 2.42 12.32
C HIS A 98 7.44 1.71 12.77
N PRO A 99 7.48 1.14 13.99
CA PRO A 99 8.72 0.53 14.53
C PRO A 99 9.30 -0.58 13.67
N GLU A 100 8.46 -1.47 13.17
CA GLU A 100 8.91 -2.57 12.29
C GLU A 100 9.34 -2.06 10.92
N ALA A 101 8.65 -1.06 10.36
CA ALA A 101 9.05 -0.43 9.12
C ALA A 101 10.42 0.24 9.25
N LYS A 102 10.68 0.92 10.36
CA LYS A 102 11.99 1.51 10.64
C LYS A 102 13.10 0.46 10.59
N VAL A 103 12.89 -0.69 11.21
CA VAL A 103 13.87 -1.80 11.21
C VAL A 103 14.12 -2.29 9.77
N LEU A 104 13.06 -2.55 9.02
CA LEU A 104 13.15 -3.10 7.66
C LEU A 104 13.81 -2.11 6.68
N ILE A 105 13.44 -0.84 6.75
CA ILE A 105 14.03 0.21 5.91
C ILE A 105 15.51 0.39 6.26
N THR A 106 15.86 0.36 7.54
CA THR A 106 17.26 0.43 8.00
C THR A 106 18.07 -0.76 7.48
N GLU A 107 17.51 -1.97 7.51
CA GLU A 107 18.16 -3.15 6.92
C GLU A 107 18.39 -2.97 5.43
N ARG A 108 17.42 -2.42 4.70
CA ARG A 108 17.59 -2.13 3.27
C ARG A 108 18.69 -1.10 3.01
N MET A 109 18.80 -0.08 3.86
CA MET A 109 19.89 0.91 3.77
C MET A 109 21.27 0.22 3.93
N LYS A 110 21.38 -0.69 4.89
CA LYS A 110 22.61 -1.49 5.11
C LYS A 110 22.93 -2.37 3.92
N ASP A 111 21.93 -3.05 3.35
CA ASP A 111 22.08 -3.87 2.16
C ASP A 111 22.59 -3.04 0.98
N THR A 112 22.00 -1.86 0.78
CA THR A 112 22.39 -0.94 -0.31
C THR A 112 23.83 -0.44 -0.12
N ALA A 113 24.22 -0.06 1.10
CA ALA A 113 25.60 0.35 1.40
C ALA A 113 26.60 -0.76 1.09
N LYS A 114 26.27 -2.00 1.46
CA LYS A 114 27.10 -3.18 1.16
C LYS A 114 27.21 -3.44 -0.34
N GLU A 115 26.11 -3.35 -1.07
CA GLU A 115 26.08 -3.49 -2.53
C GLU A 115 26.96 -2.44 -3.22
N GLN A 116 26.98 -1.22 -2.69
CA GLN A 116 27.76 -0.10 -3.23
C GLN A 116 29.22 -0.09 -2.71
N GLY A 117 29.58 -0.96 -1.78
CA GLY A 117 30.91 -1.02 -1.19
C GLY A 117 31.26 0.21 -0.34
N VAL A 118 30.27 0.85 0.28
CA VAL A 118 30.44 2.02 1.14
C VAL A 118 30.00 1.72 2.57
N PRO A 119 30.57 2.44 3.59
CA PRO A 119 30.09 2.29 4.97
C PRO A 119 28.64 2.73 5.11
N PHE A 120 27.88 2.02 5.94
CA PHE A 120 26.54 2.44 6.31
C PHE A 120 26.60 3.64 7.25
N ASP A 121 25.93 4.72 6.86
CA ASP A 121 25.78 5.94 7.67
C ASP A 121 24.29 6.26 7.87
N PRO A 122 23.73 6.02 9.08
CA PRO A 122 22.33 6.28 9.36
C PRO A 122 21.96 7.77 9.31
N ASP A 123 22.95 8.66 9.51
CA ASP A 123 22.75 10.10 9.56
C ASP A 123 22.89 10.78 8.19
N ARG A 124 23.20 10.02 7.15
CA ARG A 124 23.25 10.52 5.78
C ARG A 124 21.86 11.03 5.38
N HIS A 125 21.81 12.21 4.76
CA HIS A 125 20.55 12.89 4.44
C HIS A 125 19.56 12.02 3.67
N ASP A 126 20.01 11.26 2.66
CA ASP A 126 19.16 10.37 1.89
C ASP A 126 18.63 9.19 2.72
N ASN A 127 19.39 8.69 3.68
CA ASN A 127 18.95 7.63 4.59
C ASN A 127 17.91 8.14 5.58
N ILE A 128 18.09 9.33 6.13
CA ILE A 128 17.08 9.98 6.99
C ILE A 128 15.78 10.18 6.20
N HIS A 129 15.87 10.64 4.97
CA HIS A 129 14.72 10.85 4.09
C HIS A 129 13.99 9.54 3.76
N ARG A 130 14.72 8.44 3.57
CA ARG A 130 14.12 7.12 3.27
C ARG A 130 13.22 6.61 4.40
N LEU A 131 13.47 6.98 5.65
CA LEU A 131 12.62 6.60 6.78
C LEU A 131 11.18 7.10 6.62
N ASN A 132 10.94 8.15 5.82
CA ASN A 132 9.59 8.63 5.52
C ASN A 132 8.72 7.55 4.87
N MET A 133 9.31 6.58 4.18
CA MET A 133 8.58 5.44 3.62
C MET A 133 7.98 4.50 4.68
N GLY A 134 8.38 4.65 5.93
CA GLY A 134 7.84 3.92 7.08
C GLY A 134 6.89 4.72 7.95
N VAL A 135 6.55 5.94 7.55
CA VAL A 135 5.61 6.81 8.27
C VAL A 135 4.20 6.47 7.80
N PHE A 136 3.47 5.71 8.63
CA PHE A 136 2.18 5.14 8.30
C PHE A 136 1.07 5.71 9.20
N PRO A 137 -0.20 5.60 8.78
CA PRO A 137 -1.33 5.87 9.67
C PRO A 137 -1.23 5.05 10.96
N VAL A 138 -1.52 5.68 12.10
CA VAL A 138 -1.51 5.00 13.40
C VAL A 138 -2.42 3.78 13.37
N GLY A 139 -1.94 2.65 13.89
CA GLY A 139 -2.65 1.38 13.88
C GLY A 139 -2.41 0.51 12.65
N ALA A 140 -1.66 0.99 11.65
CA ALA A 140 -1.31 0.20 10.48
C ALA A 140 -0.41 -0.99 10.84
N GLU A 141 -0.55 -2.07 10.09
CA GLU A 141 0.37 -3.21 10.13
C GLU A 141 1.13 -3.29 8.82
N ILE A 142 2.35 -3.82 8.86
CA ILE A 142 3.19 -3.89 7.66
C ILE A 142 2.75 -5.02 6.72
N ILE A 143 2.96 -4.78 5.43
CA ILE A 143 2.93 -5.80 4.38
C ILE A 143 4.38 -6.06 3.99
N THR A 144 4.83 -7.31 4.15
CA THR A 144 6.21 -7.67 3.83
C THR A 144 6.51 -7.52 2.34
N ASN A 145 7.71 -7.02 2.02
CA ASN A 145 8.17 -6.85 0.65
C ASN A 145 9.40 -7.72 0.40
N PRO A 146 9.26 -8.88 -0.24
CA PRO A 146 10.38 -9.79 -0.47
C PRO A 146 11.42 -9.25 -1.47
N TYR A 147 11.05 -8.24 -2.27
CA TYR A 147 11.94 -7.66 -3.27
C TYR A 147 13.06 -6.82 -2.65
N ASN A 148 12.73 -5.92 -1.71
CA ASN A 148 13.70 -4.97 -1.17
C ASN A 148 13.52 -4.64 0.32
N LYS A 149 12.69 -5.38 1.05
CA LYS A 149 12.39 -5.19 2.48
C LYS A 149 11.58 -3.92 2.83
N ILE A 150 11.42 -2.96 1.92
CA ILE A 150 10.66 -1.75 2.19
C ILE A 150 9.17 -2.09 2.20
N PRO A 151 8.49 -2.03 3.36
CA PRO A 151 7.15 -2.59 3.50
C PRO A 151 6.06 -1.69 2.91
N GLY A 152 4.94 -2.33 2.52
CA GLY A 152 3.66 -1.66 2.42
C GLY A 152 2.95 -1.66 3.77
N PHE A 153 1.69 -1.28 3.79
CA PHE A 153 0.93 -1.24 5.05
C PHE A 153 -0.56 -1.52 4.83
N SER A 154 -1.17 -2.05 5.88
CA SER A 154 -2.60 -2.38 5.92
C SER A 154 -3.30 -1.64 7.05
N CYS A 155 -4.48 -1.12 6.76
CA CYS A 155 -5.31 -0.42 7.73
C CYS A 155 -6.70 -1.04 7.77
N ALA A 156 -7.15 -1.47 8.96
CA ALA A 156 -8.55 -1.81 9.15
C ALA A 156 -9.42 -0.57 8.93
N SER A 157 -10.62 -0.75 8.37
CA SER A 157 -11.52 0.37 8.08
C SER A 157 -12.10 1.02 9.34
N VAL A 158 -12.07 0.29 10.46
CA VAL A 158 -12.53 0.74 11.77
C VAL A 158 -11.37 0.59 12.76
N ALA A 159 -11.16 1.60 13.60
CA ALA A 159 -10.13 1.56 14.63
C ALA A 159 -10.25 0.31 15.51
N GLY A 160 -9.15 -0.43 15.67
CA GLY A 160 -9.14 -1.69 16.41
C GLY A 160 -9.78 -2.87 15.69
N GLY A 161 -10.23 -2.70 14.45
CA GLY A 161 -10.79 -3.77 13.61
C GLY A 161 -9.76 -4.79 13.18
N SER A 162 -10.24 -5.95 12.73
CA SER A 162 -9.39 -7.01 12.20
C SER A 162 -9.04 -6.77 10.73
N LEU A 163 -7.79 -7.03 10.34
CA LEU A 163 -7.37 -7.04 8.95
C LEU A 163 -7.94 -8.23 8.15
N ARG A 164 -8.51 -9.21 8.81
CA ARG A 164 -9.28 -10.29 8.15
C ARG A 164 -10.70 -9.86 7.78
N GLY A 165 -11.08 -8.66 8.15
CA GLY A 165 -12.34 -8.00 7.80
C GLY A 165 -12.13 -6.86 6.81
N PRO A 166 -13.06 -5.90 6.79
CA PRO A 166 -12.99 -4.72 5.92
C PRO A 166 -11.72 -3.90 6.18
N ALA A 167 -10.97 -3.67 5.13
CA ALA A 167 -9.65 -3.03 5.24
C ALA A 167 -9.22 -2.40 3.92
N VAL A 168 -8.21 -1.54 3.99
CA VAL A 168 -7.50 -1.01 2.82
C VAL A 168 -6.03 -1.40 2.95
N HIS A 169 -5.49 -2.00 1.91
CA HIS A 169 -4.11 -2.47 1.83
C HIS A 169 -3.33 -1.65 0.81
N PHE A 170 -2.16 -1.16 1.20
CA PHE A 170 -1.36 -0.22 0.42
C PHE A 170 -0.06 -0.87 -0.03
N VAL A 171 0.16 -0.92 -1.33
CA VAL A 171 1.36 -1.49 -1.96
C VAL A 171 1.99 -0.50 -2.93
N PRO A 172 3.30 -0.66 -3.25
CA PRO A 172 3.96 0.21 -4.24
C PRO A 172 3.36 0.11 -5.63
N GLY A 173 3.67 1.07 -6.49
CA GLY A 173 3.24 1.08 -7.88
C GLY A 173 4.03 0.14 -8.79
N PHE A 174 5.20 -0.34 -8.40
CA PHE A 174 6.01 -1.25 -9.22
C PHE A 174 5.49 -2.69 -9.15
N PRO A 175 5.11 -3.30 -10.31
CA PRO A 175 4.55 -4.65 -10.34
C PRO A 175 5.41 -5.71 -9.66
N VAL A 176 6.73 -5.66 -9.84
CA VAL A 176 7.67 -6.62 -9.24
C VAL A 176 7.59 -6.64 -7.70
N MET A 177 7.23 -5.52 -7.09
CA MET A 177 7.01 -5.41 -5.64
C MET A 177 5.54 -5.67 -5.27
N ALA A 178 4.62 -4.98 -5.95
CA ALA A 178 3.21 -4.98 -5.60
C ALA A 178 2.58 -6.38 -5.68
N TRP A 179 2.86 -7.16 -6.71
CA TRP A 179 2.16 -8.41 -6.93
C TRP A 179 2.45 -9.48 -5.86
N PRO A 180 3.71 -9.75 -5.47
CA PRO A 180 3.97 -10.63 -4.34
C PRO A 180 3.36 -10.14 -3.01
N MET A 181 3.30 -8.83 -2.82
CA MET A 181 2.72 -8.22 -1.62
C MET A 181 1.21 -8.41 -1.59
N ILE A 182 0.52 -8.23 -2.72
CA ILE A 182 -0.92 -8.50 -2.86
C ILE A 182 -1.21 -9.99 -2.60
N ASP A 183 -0.43 -10.87 -3.20
CA ASP A 183 -0.53 -12.32 -2.97
C ASP A 183 -0.45 -12.66 -1.49
N TRP A 184 0.55 -12.10 -0.80
CA TRP A 184 0.74 -12.32 0.62
C TRP A 184 -0.46 -11.84 1.46
N VAL A 185 -1.01 -10.67 1.14
CA VAL A 185 -2.22 -10.14 1.81
C VAL A 185 -3.42 -11.05 1.60
N LEU A 186 -3.66 -11.47 0.36
CA LEU A 186 -4.76 -12.37 0.03
C LEU A 186 -4.65 -13.70 0.78
N ASP A 187 -3.46 -14.28 0.85
CA ASP A 187 -3.23 -15.53 1.57
C ASP A 187 -3.31 -15.35 3.09
N THR A 188 -2.85 -14.23 3.61
CA THR A 188 -2.77 -13.98 5.06
C THR A 188 -4.12 -13.56 5.65
N TYR A 189 -4.84 -12.66 4.97
CA TYR A 189 -6.04 -12.04 5.52
C TYR A 189 -7.35 -12.46 4.84
N CYS A 190 -7.30 -12.99 3.63
CA CYS A 190 -8.48 -13.24 2.80
C CYS A 190 -8.70 -14.73 2.47
N ALA A 191 -7.87 -15.63 2.96
CA ALA A 191 -7.97 -17.06 2.65
C ALA A 191 -9.33 -17.67 3.05
N HIS A 192 -9.95 -17.17 4.10
CA HIS A 192 -11.27 -17.63 4.58
C HIS A 192 -12.44 -17.19 3.68
N LEU A 193 -12.19 -16.32 2.72
CA LEU A 193 -13.19 -15.82 1.77
C LEU A 193 -13.25 -16.64 0.47
N ALA A 194 -12.21 -17.43 0.23
CA ALA A 194 -12.07 -18.22 -0.98
C ALA A 194 -12.99 -19.46 -1.00
#